data_847f73b82504a3db367659e4c52a6b3d
#
_entry.id   847f73b82504a3db367659e4c52a6b3d
#
_cell.length_a   1.000
_cell.length_b   1.000
_cell.length_c   1.000
_cell.angle_alpha   90.00
_cell.angle_beta   90.00
_cell.angle_gamma   90.00
#
_symmetry.space_group_name_H-M   'P 1'
#
loop_
_entity.id
_entity.type
_entity.pdbx_description
1 polymer ?
#
loop_
_entity_poly.entity_id
_entity_poly.type
_entity_poly.pdbx_seq_one_letter_code
_entity_poly.pdbx_strand_id
1 'polypeptide(L)'
;MGSEMCIRDRRYAAKYEQPQAYAYAICLKDDNFPIGYVKVDMEEHHDFGYGLRKEFWHRGIASEAGKAVVEQVKKDGLPYITATHDRNNPRSGNVMQACGMKYCYTYEELWQPKNFLVAFRMYQLNFTKGQDWIYQKYWEEHPNHFIEEL
;
A
#
# COMPACT_ATOMS: atom_id res chain seq x y z
N MET A 1 14.07 4.29 17.53
CA MET A 1 14.11 2.84 17.24
C MET A 1 13.76 2.63 15.79
N GLY A 2 14.61 1.93 15.08
CA GLY A 2 14.36 1.57 13.70
C GLY A 2 13.57 0.28 13.60
N SER A 3 12.90 0.08 12.48
CA SER A 3 12.31 -1.19 12.09
C SER A 3 13.22 -1.89 11.07
N GLU A 4 13.12 -3.19 11.01
CA GLU A 4 13.73 -3.98 9.95
C GLU A 4 12.65 -4.74 9.22
N MET A 5 12.82 -4.86 7.91
CA MET A 5 11.98 -5.76 7.13
C MET A 5 12.63 -7.13 7.04
N CYS A 6 11.88 -8.13 7.47
CA CYS A 6 12.33 -9.51 7.48
C CYS A 6 11.65 -10.28 6.34
N ILE A 7 12.44 -10.71 5.36
CA ILE A 7 11.97 -11.65 4.34
C ILE A 7 12.29 -13.05 4.85
N ARG A 8 11.64 -13.46 5.93
CA ARG A 8 11.98 -14.74 6.58
C ARG A 8 10.82 -15.71 6.67
N ASP A 9 9.64 -15.28 6.33
CA ASP A 9 8.52 -16.18 6.45
C ASP A 9 8.48 -17.14 5.27
N ARG A 10 8.83 -18.39 5.52
CA ARG A 10 8.84 -19.45 4.51
C ARG A 10 7.47 -19.68 3.86
N ARG A 11 6.40 -19.27 4.51
CA ARG A 11 5.06 -19.33 3.91
C ARG A 11 4.97 -18.51 2.63
N TYR A 12 5.79 -17.49 2.51
CA TYR A 12 5.84 -16.62 1.34
C TYR A 12 7.00 -16.94 0.39
N ALA A 13 7.92 -17.82 0.77
CA ALA A 13 9.08 -18.15 -0.06
C ALA A 13 8.69 -18.65 -1.46
N ALA A 14 7.67 -19.49 -1.54
CA ALA A 14 7.15 -19.98 -2.81
C ALA A 14 6.53 -18.86 -3.68
N LYS A 15 6.08 -17.77 -3.07
CA LYS A 15 5.53 -16.62 -3.80
C LYS A 15 6.65 -15.78 -4.44
N TYR A 16 7.86 -15.83 -3.91
CA TYR A 16 9.00 -15.11 -4.50
C TYR A 16 9.53 -15.80 -5.75
N GLU A 17 9.37 -17.10 -5.87
CA GLU A 17 9.69 -17.85 -7.08
C GLU A 17 8.68 -17.58 -8.21
N GLN A 18 7.45 -17.21 -7.82
CA GLN A 18 6.40 -16.78 -8.74
C GLN A 18 6.21 -15.28 -8.55
N PRO A 19 6.43 -14.42 -9.55
CA PRO A 19 6.37 -12.97 -9.39
C PRO A 19 4.93 -12.47 -9.23
N GLN A 20 4.23 -12.90 -8.19
CA GLN A 20 2.83 -12.55 -7.95
C GLN A 20 2.63 -11.54 -6.82
N ALA A 21 3.60 -11.38 -5.95
CA ALA A 21 3.50 -10.42 -4.86
C ALA A 21 4.84 -10.20 -4.16
N TYR A 22 5.02 -8.99 -3.66
CA TYR A 22 6.02 -8.70 -2.63
C TYR A 22 5.32 -8.78 -1.28
N ALA A 23 5.86 -9.53 -0.35
CA ALA A 23 5.30 -9.65 0.99
C ALA A 23 6.41 -9.69 2.03
N TYR A 24 6.41 -8.72 2.93
CA TYR A 24 7.44 -8.55 3.95
C TYR A 24 6.80 -8.46 5.32
N ALA A 25 7.41 -9.12 6.30
CA ALA A 25 7.08 -8.90 7.69
C ALA A 25 7.88 -7.71 8.23
N ILE A 26 7.26 -6.91 9.07
CA ILE A 26 7.92 -5.82 9.79
C ILE A 26 8.27 -6.33 11.18
N CYS A 27 9.54 -6.21 11.57
CA CYS A 27 10.03 -6.57 12.89
C CYS A 27 10.84 -5.40 13.47
N LEU A 28 10.86 -5.28 14.80
CA LEU A 28 11.80 -4.38 15.46
C LEU A 28 13.21 -4.95 15.42
N LYS A 29 14.23 -4.08 15.40
CA LYS A 29 15.63 -4.51 15.30
C LYS A 29 16.06 -5.47 16.42
N ASP A 30 15.56 -5.23 17.63
CA ASP A 30 15.95 -5.98 18.82
C ASP A 30 15.14 -7.28 18.98
N ASP A 31 14.13 -7.48 18.16
CA ASP A 31 13.19 -8.58 18.27
C ASP A 31 12.74 -9.01 16.88
N ASN A 32 12.94 -10.25 16.55
CA ASN A 32 12.49 -10.81 15.27
C ASN A 32 11.00 -11.15 15.25
N PHE A 33 10.25 -10.73 16.26
CA PHE A 33 8.82 -10.96 16.31
C PHE A 33 8.08 -10.04 15.33
N PRO A 34 7.25 -10.58 14.44
CA PRO A 34 6.52 -9.75 13.47
C PRO A 34 5.48 -8.86 14.15
N ILE A 35 5.54 -7.57 13.89
CA ILE A 35 4.58 -6.57 14.38
C ILE A 35 3.70 -6.00 13.28
N GLY A 36 3.95 -6.34 12.03
CA GLY A 36 3.18 -5.86 10.90
C GLY A 36 3.67 -6.44 9.59
N TYR A 37 3.17 -5.89 8.50
CA TYR A 37 3.53 -6.32 7.16
C TYR A 37 3.48 -5.16 6.17
N VAL A 38 4.19 -5.33 5.06
CA VAL A 38 4.07 -4.50 3.85
C VAL A 38 4.00 -5.45 2.66
N LYS A 39 3.11 -5.19 1.73
CA LYS A 39 2.97 -5.99 0.52
C LYS A 39 2.76 -5.12 -0.70
N VAL A 40 3.17 -5.61 -1.86
CA VAL A 40 2.82 -5.04 -3.17
C VAL A 40 2.33 -6.18 -4.04
N ASP A 41 1.14 -6.02 -4.59
CA ASP A 41 0.51 -6.99 -5.46
C ASP A 41 1.08 -6.88 -6.88
N MET A 42 1.21 -8.01 -7.56
CA MET A 42 1.66 -8.05 -8.96
C MET A 42 0.52 -8.04 -9.97
N GLU A 43 -0.73 -7.99 -9.53
CA GLU A 43 -1.86 -7.75 -10.41
C GLU A 43 -1.77 -6.34 -11.01
N GLU A 44 -2.60 -6.06 -11.99
CA GLU A 44 -2.55 -4.82 -12.76
C GLU A 44 -2.53 -3.54 -11.91
N HIS A 45 -3.25 -3.55 -10.78
CA HIS A 45 -3.30 -2.39 -9.89
C HIS A 45 -2.02 -2.19 -9.05
N HIS A 46 -1.18 -3.20 -8.92
CA HIS A 46 0.01 -3.17 -8.07
C HIS A 46 -0.28 -2.55 -6.71
N ASP A 47 -1.28 -3.10 -6.01
CA ASP A 47 -1.75 -2.55 -4.75
C ASP A 47 -0.68 -2.65 -3.65
N PHE A 48 -0.35 -1.48 -3.10
CA PHE A 48 0.57 -1.34 -1.98
C PHE A 48 -0.26 -1.34 -0.69
N GLY A 49 -0.08 -2.37 0.10
CA GLY A 49 -0.80 -2.54 1.35
C GLY A 49 0.14 -2.72 2.54
N TYR A 50 -0.31 -2.32 3.71
CA TYR A 50 0.46 -2.49 4.95
C TYR A 50 -0.48 -2.60 6.13
N GLY A 51 0.02 -3.17 7.19
CA GLY A 51 -0.66 -3.24 8.47
C GLY A 51 0.37 -3.25 9.59
N LEU A 52 -0.01 -2.74 10.74
CA LEU A 52 0.85 -2.64 11.90
C LEU A 52 0.01 -2.83 13.16
N ARG A 53 0.52 -3.59 14.11
CA ARG A 53 -0.13 -3.76 15.41
C ARG A 53 -0.30 -2.39 16.07
N LYS A 54 -1.44 -2.18 16.70
CA LYS A 54 -1.87 -0.90 17.27
C LYS A 54 -0.85 -0.30 18.25
N GLU A 55 -0.19 -1.15 19.03
CA GLU A 55 0.81 -0.74 20.02
C GLU A 55 2.01 -0.02 19.40
N PHE A 56 2.21 -0.19 18.10
CA PHE A 56 3.35 0.37 17.38
C PHE A 56 2.98 1.56 16.47
N TRP A 57 1.73 2.00 16.50
CA TRP A 57 1.29 3.15 15.74
C TRP A 57 1.96 4.44 16.23
N HIS A 58 1.99 5.46 15.37
CA HIS A 58 2.53 6.81 15.67
C HIS A 58 4.03 6.87 15.95
N ARG A 59 4.79 5.89 15.48
CA ARG A 59 6.25 5.84 15.64
C ARG A 59 7.00 5.95 14.31
N GLY A 60 6.29 6.17 13.20
CA GLY A 60 6.89 6.22 11.87
C GLY A 60 7.34 4.87 11.31
N ILE A 61 7.01 3.75 11.96
CA ILE A 61 7.46 2.42 11.57
C ILE A 61 6.88 2.02 10.21
N ALA A 62 5.57 2.21 10.02
CA ALA A 62 4.93 1.87 8.75
C ALA A 62 5.49 2.69 7.59
N SER A 63 5.75 3.98 7.80
CA SER A 63 6.35 4.84 6.79
C SER A 63 7.77 4.44 6.45
N GLU A 64 8.58 4.10 7.44
CA GLU A 64 9.95 3.62 7.25
C GLU A 64 9.97 2.31 6.44
N ALA A 65 9.17 1.34 6.85
CA ALA A 65 9.06 0.06 6.16
C ALA A 65 8.50 0.24 4.74
N GLY A 66 7.47 1.08 4.59
CA GLY A 66 6.87 1.37 3.29
C GLY A 66 7.84 1.99 2.31
N LYS A 67 8.64 2.97 2.76
CA LYS A 67 9.68 3.58 1.92
C LYS A 67 10.71 2.56 1.44
N ALA A 68 11.11 1.63 2.28
CA ALA A 68 12.07 0.59 1.91
C ALA A 68 11.50 -0.34 0.84
N VAL A 69 10.22 -0.72 0.95
CA VAL A 69 9.55 -1.54 -0.08
C VAL A 69 9.39 -0.77 -1.38
N VAL A 70 9.02 0.50 -1.32
CA VAL A 70 8.92 1.37 -2.50
C VAL A 70 10.25 1.41 -3.27
N GLU A 71 11.36 1.59 -2.56
CA GLU A 71 12.69 1.56 -3.18
C GLU A 71 12.99 0.21 -3.83
N GLN A 72 12.62 -0.88 -3.19
CA GLN A 72 12.86 -2.23 -3.73
C GLN A 72 12.05 -2.47 -5.00
N VAL A 73 10.76 -2.15 -5.02
CA VAL A 73 9.94 -2.38 -6.21
C VAL A 73 10.33 -1.47 -7.36
N LYS A 74 10.75 -0.25 -7.06
CA LYS A 74 11.31 0.67 -8.05
C LYS A 74 12.57 0.11 -8.69
N LYS A 75 13.48 -0.39 -7.87
CA LYS A 75 14.74 -1.02 -8.30
C LYS A 75 14.48 -2.25 -9.16
N ASP A 76 13.46 -3.02 -8.84
CA ASP A 76 13.08 -4.23 -9.57
C ASP A 76 12.34 -3.94 -10.89
N GLY A 77 12.03 -2.67 -11.15
CA GLY A 77 11.48 -2.24 -12.44
C GLY A 77 9.96 -2.22 -12.54
N LEU A 78 9.24 -2.22 -11.41
CA LEU A 78 7.79 -2.03 -11.48
C LEU A 78 7.46 -0.68 -12.11
N PRO A 79 6.43 -0.60 -12.96
CA PRO A 79 6.10 0.65 -13.64
C PRO A 79 5.42 1.68 -12.73
N TYR A 80 4.67 1.21 -11.75
CA TYR A 80 3.92 2.04 -10.79
C TYR A 80 3.42 1.19 -9.64
N ILE A 81 2.96 1.84 -8.58
CA ILE A 81 2.16 1.24 -7.52
C ILE A 81 0.93 2.10 -7.25
N THR A 82 -0.16 1.46 -6.83
CA THR A 82 -1.35 2.15 -6.34
C THR A 82 -1.59 1.76 -4.88
N ALA A 83 -2.35 2.57 -4.17
CA ALA A 83 -2.80 2.24 -2.82
C ALA A 83 -4.14 2.90 -2.56
N THR A 84 -4.97 2.25 -1.79
CA THR A 84 -6.26 2.79 -1.40
C THR A 84 -6.41 2.77 0.11
N HIS A 85 -7.11 3.76 0.66
CA HIS A 85 -7.50 3.72 2.06
C HIS A 85 -8.91 4.23 2.23
N ASP A 86 -9.56 3.76 3.27
CA ASP A 86 -10.85 4.30 3.68
C ASP A 86 -10.68 5.77 4.06
N ARG A 87 -11.53 6.64 3.50
CA ARG A 87 -11.54 8.08 3.79
C ARG A 87 -11.64 8.36 5.29
N ASN A 88 -12.30 7.48 6.04
CA ASN A 88 -12.43 7.59 7.49
C ASN A 88 -11.17 7.16 8.26
N ASN A 89 -10.14 6.68 7.58
CA ASN A 89 -8.85 6.32 8.16
C ASN A 89 -7.72 7.19 7.58
N PRO A 90 -7.60 8.45 8.00
CA PRO A 90 -6.63 9.37 7.42
C PRO A 90 -5.16 8.99 7.71
N ARG A 91 -4.89 8.18 8.71
CA ARG A 91 -3.52 7.71 9.01
C ARG A 91 -2.91 6.93 7.86
N SER A 92 -3.70 6.09 7.22
CA SER A 92 -3.25 5.35 6.04
C SER A 92 -2.81 6.27 4.92
N GLY A 93 -3.60 7.32 4.65
CA GLY A 93 -3.24 8.33 3.65
C GLY A 93 -1.93 9.05 3.99
N ASN A 94 -1.69 9.34 5.27
CA ASN A 94 -0.45 9.97 5.72
C ASN A 94 0.77 9.07 5.45
N VAL A 95 0.65 7.77 5.66
CA VAL A 95 1.70 6.80 5.34
C VAL A 95 1.97 6.76 3.84
N MET A 96 0.91 6.73 3.03
CA MET A 96 1.03 6.75 1.56
C MET A 96 1.78 8.00 1.08
N GLN A 97 1.42 9.17 1.61
CA GLN A 97 2.09 10.43 1.28
C GLN A 97 3.55 10.42 1.72
N ALA A 98 3.85 9.89 2.91
CA ALA A 98 5.22 9.76 3.41
C ALA A 98 6.06 8.87 2.50
N CYS A 99 5.46 7.89 1.84
CA CYS A 99 6.12 7.01 0.86
C CYS A 99 6.24 7.64 -0.54
N GLY A 100 5.80 8.88 -0.73
CA GLY A 100 5.90 9.59 -1.99
C GLY A 100 4.69 9.44 -2.91
N MET A 101 3.63 8.79 -2.45
CA MET A 101 2.42 8.60 -3.24
C MET A 101 1.56 9.85 -3.25
N LYS A 102 0.84 10.07 -4.34
CA LYS A 102 -0.03 11.23 -4.54
C LYS A 102 -1.47 10.79 -4.67
N TYR A 103 -2.37 11.57 -4.07
CA TYR A 103 -3.80 11.38 -4.23
C TYR A 103 -4.21 11.57 -5.70
N CYS A 104 -5.07 10.68 -6.19
CA CYS A 104 -5.58 10.74 -7.56
C CYS A 104 -7.09 10.98 -7.61
N TYR A 105 -7.87 10.15 -6.95
CA TYR A 105 -9.33 10.26 -6.96
C TYR A 105 -9.94 9.44 -5.81
N THR A 106 -11.24 9.63 -5.61
CA THR A 106 -12.04 8.92 -4.63
C THR A 106 -13.14 8.14 -5.35
N TYR A 107 -13.45 6.96 -4.88
CA TYR A 107 -14.57 6.16 -5.37
C TYR A 107 -15.29 5.50 -4.21
N GLU A 108 -16.57 5.19 -4.42
CA GLU A 108 -17.39 4.53 -3.42
C GLU A 108 -17.63 3.08 -3.79
N GLU A 109 -17.51 2.19 -2.82
CA GLU A 109 -17.72 0.77 -2.96
C GLU A 109 -18.71 0.29 -1.91
N LEU A 110 -19.67 -0.54 -2.33
CA LEU A 110 -20.62 -1.15 -1.42
C LEU A 110 -20.03 -2.43 -0.83
N TRP A 111 -19.78 -2.44 0.44
CA TRP A 111 -19.20 -3.58 1.15
C TRP A 111 -20.25 -4.56 1.62
N GLN A 112 -20.11 -5.82 1.20
CA GLN A 112 -20.93 -6.94 1.63
C GLN A 112 -20.27 -7.63 2.85
N PRO A 113 -21.06 -8.31 3.69
CA PRO A 113 -22.53 -8.52 3.59
C PRO A 113 -23.39 -7.41 4.20
N LYS A 114 -22.80 -6.42 4.82
CA LYS A 114 -23.50 -5.39 5.59
C LYS A 114 -24.12 -4.26 4.74
N ASN A 115 -23.90 -4.24 3.45
CA ASN A 115 -24.44 -3.24 2.53
C ASN A 115 -24.16 -1.79 2.96
N PHE A 116 -22.93 -1.47 3.40
CA PHE A 116 -22.57 -0.09 3.68
C PHE A 116 -21.58 0.44 2.64
N LEU A 117 -21.72 1.73 2.33
CA LEU A 117 -20.83 2.41 1.41
C LEU A 117 -19.54 2.82 2.11
N VAL A 118 -18.41 2.50 1.48
CA VAL A 118 -17.09 2.95 1.89
C VAL A 118 -16.51 3.83 0.78
N ALA A 119 -16.04 5.01 1.14
CA ALA A 119 -15.33 5.88 0.21
C ALA A 119 -13.83 5.62 0.35
N PHE A 120 -13.22 5.19 -0.75
CA PHE A 120 -11.79 4.93 -0.84
C PHE A 120 -11.10 6.04 -1.59
N ARG A 121 -10.00 6.54 -1.04
CA ARG A 121 -9.08 7.44 -1.73
C ARG A 121 -7.98 6.63 -2.38
N MET A 122 -7.76 6.83 -3.68
CA MET A 122 -6.72 6.14 -4.43
C MET A 122 -5.51 7.05 -4.57
N TYR A 123 -4.35 6.51 -4.17
CA TYR A 123 -3.05 7.14 -4.28
C TYR A 123 -2.19 6.37 -5.27
N GLN A 124 -1.23 7.02 -5.87
CA GLN A 124 -0.37 6.41 -6.87
C GLN A 124 1.04 6.99 -6.84
N LEU A 125 2.01 6.15 -7.19
CA LEU A 125 3.38 6.56 -7.43
C LEU A 125 3.86 5.89 -8.71
N ASN A 126 4.24 6.69 -9.70
CA ASN A 126 4.76 6.20 -10.97
C ASN A 126 6.29 6.13 -10.94
N PHE A 127 6.85 5.05 -11.48
CA PHE A 127 8.29 4.85 -11.62
C PHE A 127 8.74 5.03 -13.06
N THR A 128 8.22 4.19 -13.96
CA THR A 128 8.51 4.25 -15.39
C THR A 128 7.37 4.83 -16.23
N LYS A 129 6.17 4.88 -15.67
CA LYS A 129 5.05 5.58 -16.30
C LYS A 129 5.23 7.09 -16.20
N GLY A 130 4.67 7.84 -17.16
CA GLY A 130 4.66 9.30 -17.10
C GLY A 130 4.01 9.81 -15.82
N GLN A 131 4.46 10.96 -15.32
CA GLN A 131 3.99 11.48 -14.01
C GLN A 131 2.49 11.73 -13.96
N ASP A 132 1.87 12.01 -15.10
CA ASP A 132 0.45 12.31 -15.20
C ASP A 132 -0.40 11.08 -15.49
N TRP A 133 0.21 9.92 -15.69
CA TRP A 133 -0.54 8.70 -15.93
C TRP A 133 -1.19 8.21 -14.65
N ILE A 134 -2.51 7.95 -14.71
CA ILE A 134 -3.29 7.50 -13.55
C ILE A 134 -3.99 6.20 -13.91
N TYR A 135 -3.91 5.21 -13.03
CA TYR A 135 -4.62 3.95 -13.13
C TYR A 135 -6.12 4.21 -12.98
N GLN A 136 -6.90 3.90 -14.02
CA GLN A 136 -8.31 4.31 -14.12
C GLN A 136 -9.32 3.22 -13.79
N LYS A 137 -8.89 1.99 -13.53
CA LYS A 137 -9.82 0.87 -13.42
C LYS A 137 -10.83 1.03 -12.27
N TYR A 138 -10.38 1.52 -11.12
CA TYR A 138 -11.31 1.78 -10.00
C TYR A 138 -12.31 2.87 -10.34
N TRP A 139 -11.89 3.88 -11.08
CA TRP A 139 -12.75 4.94 -11.54
C TRP A 139 -13.83 4.41 -12.50
N GLU A 140 -13.44 3.56 -13.42
CA GLU A 140 -14.33 2.98 -14.42
C GLU A 140 -15.31 1.97 -13.84
N GLU A 141 -14.86 1.16 -12.88
CA GLU A 141 -15.68 0.10 -12.27
C GLU A 141 -16.67 0.62 -11.23
N HIS A 142 -16.46 1.83 -10.70
CA HIS A 142 -17.30 2.39 -9.65
C HIS A 142 -18.00 3.64 -10.16
N PRO A 143 -19.34 3.62 -10.34
CA PRO A 143 -20.04 4.76 -10.92
C PRO A 143 -20.01 6.03 -10.04
N ASN A 144 -19.88 5.86 -8.71
CA ASN A 144 -19.74 6.98 -7.80
C ASN A 144 -18.26 7.25 -7.54
N HIS A 145 -17.71 8.20 -8.30
CA HIS A 145 -16.32 8.61 -8.19
C HIS A 145 -16.19 10.11 -8.37
N PHE A 146 -15.20 10.69 -7.73
CA PHE A 146 -14.98 12.14 -7.76
C PHE A 146 -13.55 12.46 -7.33
N ILE A 147 -13.16 13.71 -7.52
CA ILE A 147 -11.86 14.21 -7.08
C ILE A 147 -12.11 15.20 -5.94
N GLU A 148 -11.46 14.97 -4.81
CA GLU A 148 -11.57 15.85 -3.65
C GLU A 148 -10.46 16.90 -3.66
N GLU A 149 -10.74 18.06 -3.11
CA GLU A 149 -9.72 19.06 -2.78
C GLU A 149 -9.16 18.70 -1.40
N LEU A 150 -7.95 18.17 -1.36
CA LEU A 150 -7.32 17.74 -0.11
C LEU A 150 -6.23 18.69 0.34
#